data_787c28b8a066e2f23f8588d6ad830d6c
#
_entry.id   787c28b8a066e2f23f8588d6ad830d6c
#
_cell.length_a   1.000
_cell.length_b   1.000
_cell.length_c   1.000
_cell.angle_alpha   90.00
_cell.angle_beta   90.00
_cell.angle_gamma   90.00
#
_symmetry.space_group_name_H-M   'P 1'
#
loop_
_entity.id
_entity.type
_entity.pdbx_description
1 polymer ?
#
loop_
_entity_poly.entity_id
_entity_poly.type
_entity_poly.pdbx_seq_one_letter_code
_entity_poly.pdbx_strand_id
1 'polypeptide(L)'
;MNIRLELEKIMEAYNTRTISTETWQASIAELLKSYAPLEIAIILKEFYHMDAEEIACAMHKISGEYPAVTVGAILLNERIYPKTTKEEMQRILTKVFPQEDISKALQILYPAYVTVDARIYWYDTGVDVDSDELLTVTYKGGLWNINPSQPSCDGEGIRIIAKPGYALPGRNEGCLVGKIGNGNAEYIGNHSTFLGPRKGRLYLTANDDIYQRYGAGYKDNYGSIQVEIKKELR
;
A
#
# COMPACT_ATOMS: atom_id res chain seq x y z
N MET A 1 -22.39 25.50 12.80
CA MET A 1 -23.31 24.48 13.38
C MET A 1 -22.42 23.47 14.09
N ASN A 2 -22.79 22.99 15.29
CA ASN A 2 -21.93 22.09 16.06
C ASN A 2 -22.33 20.64 15.77
N ILE A 3 -21.54 19.93 14.95
CA ILE A 3 -21.78 18.53 14.56
C ILE A 3 -22.04 17.61 15.76
N ARG A 4 -21.32 17.84 16.86
CA ARG A 4 -21.50 17.07 18.09
C ARG A 4 -22.93 17.14 18.62
N LEU A 5 -23.49 18.34 18.69
CA LEU A 5 -24.83 18.56 19.21
C LEU A 5 -25.91 17.91 18.32
N GLU A 6 -25.68 17.89 17.00
CA GLU A 6 -26.59 17.25 16.04
C GLU A 6 -26.53 15.73 16.14
N LEU A 7 -25.34 15.17 16.24
CA LEU A 7 -25.16 13.73 16.46
C LEU A 7 -25.76 13.29 17.80
N GLU A 8 -25.55 14.04 18.87
CA GLU A 8 -26.13 13.76 20.19
C GLU A 8 -27.68 13.67 20.10
N LYS A 9 -28.32 14.60 19.42
CA LYS A 9 -29.79 14.57 19.22
C LYS A 9 -30.27 13.36 18.42
N ILE A 10 -29.55 13.02 17.33
CA ILE A 10 -29.91 11.88 16.49
C ILE A 10 -29.71 10.57 17.26
N MET A 11 -28.62 10.44 18.00
CA MET A 11 -28.35 9.24 18.81
C MET A 11 -29.30 9.10 19.98
N GLU A 12 -29.65 10.21 20.67
CA GLU A 12 -30.67 10.20 21.72
C GLU A 12 -32.01 9.72 21.19
N ALA A 13 -32.46 10.27 20.05
CA ALA A 13 -33.68 9.86 19.39
C ALA A 13 -33.68 8.37 18.99
N TYR A 14 -32.54 7.84 18.55
CA TYR A 14 -32.38 6.43 18.24
C TYR A 14 -32.39 5.55 19.51
N ASN A 15 -31.62 5.93 20.53
CA ASN A 15 -31.57 5.18 21.80
C ASN A 15 -32.87 5.17 22.56
N THR A 16 -33.66 6.24 22.48
CA THR A 16 -35.00 6.34 23.05
C THR A 16 -36.10 5.70 22.18
N ARG A 17 -35.71 5.09 21.04
CA ARG A 17 -36.60 4.49 20.05
C ARG A 17 -37.68 5.44 19.50
N THR A 18 -37.37 6.74 19.50
CA THR A 18 -38.23 7.77 18.89
C THR A 18 -38.10 7.83 17.37
N ILE A 19 -37.00 7.31 16.83
CA ILE A 19 -36.80 7.13 15.39
C ILE A 19 -36.44 5.68 15.07
N SER A 20 -36.79 5.24 13.85
CA SER A 20 -36.41 3.91 13.35
C SER A 20 -34.92 3.86 12.97
N THR A 21 -34.41 2.63 12.78
CA THR A 21 -33.06 2.42 12.28
C THR A 21 -32.84 3.10 10.91
N GLU A 22 -33.83 3.04 10.03
CA GLU A 22 -33.82 3.65 8.71
C GLU A 22 -33.75 5.19 8.82
N THR A 23 -34.54 5.78 9.70
CA THR A 23 -34.52 7.24 9.96
C THR A 23 -33.18 7.67 10.56
N TRP A 24 -32.63 6.89 11.48
CA TRP A 24 -31.30 7.12 12.05
C TRP A 24 -30.23 7.11 10.97
N GLN A 25 -30.23 6.07 10.10
CA GLN A 25 -29.30 5.94 8.98
C GLN A 25 -29.40 7.13 8.02
N ALA A 26 -30.61 7.54 7.65
CA ALA A 26 -30.83 8.69 6.77
C ALA A 26 -30.32 10.00 7.38
N SER A 27 -30.57 10.22 8.68
CA SER A 27 -30.12 11.43 9.39
C SER A 27 -28.59 11.52 9.46
N ILE A 28 -27.91 10.40 9.71
CA ILE A 28 -26.45 10.36 9.68
C ILE A 28 -25.93 10.53 8.25
N ALA A 29 -26.55 9.93 7.23
CA ALA A 29 -26.17 10.13 5.84
C ALA A 29 -26.26 11.62 5.42
N GLU A 30 -27.26 12.34 5.89
CA GLU A 30 -27.38 13.78 5.63
C GLU A 30 -26.28 14.59 6.33
N LEU A 31 -25.93 14.23 7.58
CA LEU A 31 -24.80 14.83 8.28
C LEU A 31 -23.47 14.58 7.56
N LEU A 32 -23.25 13.36 7.03
CA LEU A 32 -22.04 13.02 6.29
C LEU A 32 -21.83 13.89 5.07
N LYS A 33 -22.89 14.38 4.42
CA LYS A 33 -22.80 15.32 3.30
C LYS A 33 -22.28 16.70 3.73
N SER A 34 -22.44 17.07 4.98
CA SER A 34 -22.09 18.39 5.51
C SER A 34 -20.74 18.42 6.24
N TYR A 35 -20.21 17.26 6.62
CA TYR A 35 -18.98 17.14 7.43
C TYR A 35 -18.00 16.11 6.86
N ALA A 36 -16.71 16.28 7.19
CA ALA A 36 -15.70 15.33 6.77
C ALA A 36 -15.91 13.95 7.45
N PRO A 37 -15.83 12.85 6.71
CA PRO A 37 -16.07 11.49 7.25
C PRO A 37 -15.21 11.15 8.46
N LEU A 38 -13.96 11.63 8.48
CA LEU A 38 -13.04 11.44 9.60
C LEU A 38 -13.56 12.10 10.90
N GLU A 39 -14.15 13.29 10.82
CA GLU A 39 -14.69 13.98 12.00
C GLU A 39 -15.84 13.18 12.61
N ILE A 40 -16.71 12.62 11.77
CA ILE A 40 -17.81 11.78 12.22
C ILE A 40 -17.29 10.50 12.88
N ALA A 41 -16.32 9.82 12.26
CA ALA A 41 -15.73 8.61 12.83
C ALA A 41 -15.05 8.87 14.19
N ILE A 42 -14.38 10.02 14.34
CA ILE A 42 -13.80 10.44 15.62
C ILE A 42 -14.89 10.61 16.68
N ILE A 43 -16.00 11.26 16.36
CA ILE A 43 -17.11 11.45 17.28
C ILE A 43 -17.76 10.11 17.66
N LEU A 44 -18.01 9.24 16.69
CA LEU A 44 -18.56 7.90 16.93
C LEU A 44 -17.69 7.11 17.92
N LYS A 45 -16.36 7.20 17.78
CA LYS A 45 -15.44 6.56 18.70
C LYS A 45 -15.39 7.23 20.07
N GLU A 46 -15.13 8.55 20.13
CA GLU A 46 -14.81 9.26 21.37
C GLU A 46 -16.04 9.45 22.26
N PHE A 47 -17.22 9.63 21.69
CA PHE A 47 -18.46 9.88 22.44
C PHE A 47 -19.39 8.70 22.55
N TYR A 48 -19.45 7.87 21.50
CA TYR A 48 -20.36 6.72 21.48
C TYR A 48 -19.64 5.41 21.75
N HIS A 49 -18.29 5.46 21.92
CA HIS A 49 -17.43 4.31 22.23
C HIS A 49 -17.59 3.16 21.23
N MET A 50 -17.97 3.47 19.99
CA MET A 50 -18.13 2.47 18.94
C MET A 50 -16.79 1.80 18.64
N ASP A 51 -16.84 0.49 18.44
CA ASP A 51 -15.68 -0.26 18.00
C ASP A 51 -15.42 -0.09 16.48
N ALA A 52 -14.32 -0.66 16.01
CA ALA A 52 -13.91 -0.50 14.61
C ALA A 52 -14.89 -1.13 13.62
N GLU A 53 -15.57 -2.23 13.98
CA GLU A 53 -16.58 -2.89 13.14
C GLU A 53 -17.85 -2.03 13.06
N GLU A 54 -18.30 -1.48 14.16
CA GLU A 54 -19.46 -0.58 14.22
C GLU A 54 -19.22 0.69 13.40
N ILE A 55 -18.02 1.31 13.51
CA ILE A 55 -17.64 2.48 12.70
C ILE A 55 -17.59 2.11 11.21
N ALA A 56 -16.96 0.99 10.83
CA ALA A 56 -16.93 0.53 9.44
C ALA A 56 -18.34 0.32 8.87
N CYS A 57 -19.21 -0.33 9.63
CA CYS A 57 -20.62 -0.53 9.27
C CYS A 57 -21.36 0.80 9.11
N ALA A 58 -21.18 1.74 10.05
CA ALA A 58 -21.78 3.05 9.98
C ALA A 58 -21.33 3.80 8.72
N MET A 59 -20.03 3.88 8.47
CA MET A 59 -19.44 4.57 7.32
C MET A 59 -19.93 3.99 5.99
N HIS A 60 -20.01 2.67 5.85
CA HIS A 60 -20.45 2.03 4.61
C HIS A 60 -21.98 2.10 4.40
N LYS A 61 -22.78 1.71 5.42
CA LYS A 61 -24.26 1.65 5.29
C LYS A 61 -24.89 3.02 5.18
N ILE A 62 -24.29 4.02 5.80
CA ILE A 62 -24.84 5.36 5.91
C ILE A 62 -24.58 6.17 4.64
N SER A 63 -23.43 6.02 4.01
CA SER A 63 -23.09 6.81 2.82
C SER A 63 -23.23 6.03 1.50
N GLY A 64 -23.12 4.70 1.53
CA GLY A 64 -23.10 3.86 0.33
C GLY A 64 -21.97 4.15 -0.68
N GLU A 65 -21.18 5.19 -0.42
CA GLU A 65 -20.23 5.77 -1.38
C GLU A 65 -18.75 5.63 -0.98
N TYR A 66 -18.45 5.30 0.30
CA TYR A 66 -17.04 5.20 0.72
C TYR A 66 -16.47 3.83 0.38
N PRO A 67 -15.43 3.76 -0.48
CA PRO A 67 -14.75 2.51 -0.79
C PRO A 67 -14.01 1.95 0.43
N ALA A 68 -13.72 0.65 0.42
CA ALA A 68 -13.04 -0.06 1.50
C ALA A 68 -11.73 0.61 1.93
N VAL A 69 -10.96 1.15 0.98
CA VAL A 69 -9.70 1.86 1.25
C VAL A 69 -9.93 3.13 2.07
N THR A 70 -10.97 3.90 1.76
CA THR A 70 -11.29 5.13 2.50
C THR A 70 -11.71 4.80 3.93
N VAL A 71 -12.59 3.81 4.11
CA VAL A 71 -13.01 3.36 5.45
C VAL A 71 -11.82 2.86 6.25
N GLY A 72 -10.96 2.03 5.65
CA GLY A 72 -9.75 1.53 6.31
C GLY A 72 -8.78 2.65 6.67
N ALA A 73 -8.57 3.64 5.81
CA ALA A 73 -7.72 4.81 6.09
C ALA A 73 -8.27 5.64 7.27
N ILE A 74 -9.59 5.82 7.34
CA ILE A 74 -10.25 6.47 8.48
C ILE A 74 -10.00 5.69 9.77
N LEU A 75 -10.18 4.36 9.74
CA LEU A 75 -9.93 3.51 10.91
C LEU A 75 -8.47 3.56 11.38
N LEU A 76 -7.50 3.66 10.47
CA LEU A 76 -6.07 3.78 10.79
C LEU A 76 -5.64 5.17 11.25
N ASN A 77 -6.54 6.16 11.27
CA ASN A 77 -6.22 7.49 11.78
C ASN A 77 -5.72 7.41 13.23
N GLU A 78 -4.74 8.25 13.59
CA GLU A 78 -4.09 8.25 14.91
C GLU A 78 -5.08 8.41 16.09
N ARG A 79 -6.21 9.07 15.88
CA ARG A 79 -7.27 9.27 16.87
C ARG A 79 -8.29 8.13 16.91
N ILE A 80 -8.26 7.18 15.97
CA ILE A 80 -9.26 6.12 15.88
C ILE A 80 -8.64 4.77 16.31
N TYR A 81 -8.10 3.99 15.39
CA TYR A 81 -7.50 2.68 15.66
C TYR A 81 -6.16 2.53 14.93
N PRO A 82 -5.13 3.36 15.25
CA PRO A 82 -3.88 3.44 14.47
C PRO A 82 -3.03 2.18 14.52
N LYS A 83 -3.30 1.26 15.46
CA LYS A 83 -2.55 0.01 15.65
C LYS A 83 -3.25 -1.21 15.07
N THR A 84 -4.35 -1.02 14.33
CA THR A 84 -5.05 -2.13 13.70
C THR A 84 -4.12 -2.86 12.75
N THR A 85 -3.94 -4.14 12.95
CA THR A 85 -3.11 -4.99 12.08
C THR A 85 -3.81 -5.25 10.74
N LYS A 86 -3.06 -5.74 9.74
CA LYS A 86 -3.62 -6.09 8.43
C LYS A 86 -4.70 -7.16 8.55
N GLU A 87 -4.48 -8.16 9.40
CA GLU A 87 -5.41 -9.27 9.66
C GLU A 87 -6.69 -8.78 10.36
N GLU A 88 -6.55 -7.88 11.33
CA GLU A 88 -7.69 -7.25 12.00
C GLU A 88 -8.49 -6.37 11.03
N MET A 89 -7.81 -5.55 10.22
CA MET A 89 -8.46 -4.73 9.20
C MET A 89 -9.22 -5.60 8.19
N GLN A 90 -8.61 -6.69 7.73
CA GLN A 90 -9.29 -7.65 6.87
C GLN A 90 -10.57 -8.18 7.51
N ARG A 91 -10.51 -8.58 8.78
CA ARG A 91 -11.69 -9.09 9.53
C ARG A 91 -12.79 -8.03 9.63
N ILE A 92 -12.42 -6.79 9.96
CA ILE A 92 -13.36 -5.66 10.06
C ILE A 92 -14.05 -5.42 8.72
N LEU A 93 -13.27 -5.23 7.65
CA LEU A 93 -13.80 -4.91 6.32
C LEU A 93 -14.65 -6.03 5.72
N THR A 94 -14.38 -7.31 6.07
CA THR A 94 -15.18 -8.47 5.61
C THR A 94 -16.65 -8.41 6.05
N LYS A 95 -16.96 -7.64 7.08
CA LYS A 95 -18.37 -7.44 7.53
C LYS A 95 -19.20 -6.57 6.58
N VAL A 96 -18.53 -5.77 5.75
CA VAL A 96 -19.16 -4.68 4.99
C VAL A 96 -18.85 -4.67 3.50
N PHE A 97 -17.70 -5.19 3.07
CA PHE A 97 -17.23 -5.10 1.68
C PHE A 97 -17.03 -6.46 1.02
N PRO A 98 -17.14 -6.53 -0.32
CA PRO A 98 -16.73 -7.70 -1.09
C PRO A 98 -15.23 -7.97 -0.96
N GLN A 99 -14.83 -9.25 -1.07
CA GLN A 99 -13.43 -9.66 -0.90
C GLN A 99 -12.46 -8.99 -1.89
N GLU A 100 -12.91 -8.67 -3.09
CA GLU A 100 -12.09 -7.98 -4.09
C GLU A 100 -11.70 -6.57 -3.62
N ASP A 101 -12.67 -5.79 -3.11
CA ASP A 101 -12.45 -4.44 -2.61
C ASP A 101 -11.55 -4.43 -1.37
N ILE A 102 -11.72 -5.43 -0.49
CA ILE A 102 -10.86 -5.62 0.69
C ILE A 102 -9.43 -5.88 0.27
N SER A 103 -9.21 -6.78 -0.68
CA SER A 103 -7.88 -7.15 -1.16
C SER A 103 -7.13 -5.93 -1.72
N LYS A 104 -7.81 -5.09 -2.50
CA LYS A 104 -7.28 -3.83 -3.02
C LYS A 104 -6.97 -2.83 -1.89
N ALA A 105 -7.91 -2.64 -0.97
CA ALA A 105 -7.74 -1.74 0.17
C ALA A 105 -6.52 -2.13 1.03
N LEU A 106 -6.37 -3.41 1.38
CA LEU A 106 -5.26 -3.90 2.20
C LEU A 106 -3.89 -3.74 1.54
N GLN A 107 -3.81 -3.82 0.21
CA GLN A 107 -2.56 -3.57 -0.51
C GLN A 107 -2.15 -2.09 -0.51
N ILE A 108 -3.13 -1.18 -0.43
CA ILE A 108 -2.89 0.27 -0.35
C ILE A 108 -2.59 0.69 1.08
N LEU A 109 -3.35 0.19 2.05
CA LEU A 109 -3.26 0.58 3.46
C LEU A 109 -2.00 0.03 4.17
N TYR A 110 -1.51 -1.14 3.72
CA TYR A 110 -0.37 -1.82 4.33
C TYR A 110 0.70 -2.09 3.29
N PRO A 111 1.88 -1.47 3.41
CA PRO A 111 2.98 -1.71 2.49
C PRO A 111 3.44 -3.17 2.52
N ALA A 112 3.89 -3.68 1.36
CA ALA A 112 4.52 -4.98 1.28
C ALA A 112 6.02 -4.85 1.56
N TYR A 113 6.58 -5.80 2.31
CA TYR A 113 8.02 -5.92 2.55
C TYR A 113 8.52 -7.20 1.88
N VAL A 114 9.50 -7.07 1.01
CA VAL A 114 10.09 -8.21 0.30
C VAL A 114 11.62 -8.20 0.43
N THR A 115 12.21 -9.40 0.44
CA THR A 115 13.65 -9.59 0.40
C THR A 115 14.02 -10.06 -1.01
N VAL A 116 14.77 -9.23 -1.72
CA VAL A 116 15.21 -9.50 -3.09
C VAL A 116 16.61 -10.12 -3.04
N ASP A 117 16.72 -11.38 -3.46
CA ASP A 117 17.99 -12.11 -3.55
C ASP A 117 18.73 -11.71 -4.84
N ALA A 118 20.01 -11.36 -4.72
CA ALA A 118 20.84 -10.93 -5.84
C ALA A 118 20.96 -11.96 -6.97
N ARG A 119 20.77 -13.26 -6.67
CA ARG A 119 20.87 -14.39 -7.62
C ARG A 119 19.66 -14.55 -8.50
N ILE A 120 18.54 -13.86 -8.16
CA ILE A 120 17.28 -14.06 -8.88
C ILE A 120 17.11 -12.97 -9.95
N TYR A 121 17.18 -13.41 -11.20
CA TYR A 121 16.80 -12.55 -12.32
C TYR A 121 15.29 -12.39 -12.39
N TRP A 122 14.81 -11.15 -12.17
CA TRP A 122 13.40 -10.77 -12.06
C TRP A 122 12.65 -11.50 -10.93
N TYR A 123 13.03 -11.18 -9.70
CA TYR A 123 12.31 -11.63 -8.51
C TYR A 123 10.84 -11.19 -8.57
N ASP A 124 9.92 -12.15 -8.48
CA ASP A 124 8.49 -11.90 -8.39
C ASP A 124 8.12 -11.41 -6.99
N THR A 125 7.71 -10.16 -6.85
CA THR A 125 7.37 -9.56 -5.56
C THR A 125 6.03 -9.99 -5.00
N GLY A 126 5.16 -10.61 -5.81
CA GLY A 126 3.77 -10.88 -5.45
C GLY A 126 2.86 -9.65 -5.50
N VAL A 127 3.38 -8.46 -5.83
CA VAL A 127 2.61 -7.21 -5.85
C VAL A 127 2.12 -6.93 -7.27
N ASP A 128 0.80 -6.86 -7.43
CA ASP A 128 0.15 -6.42 -8.66
C ASP A 128 -0.16 -4.92 -8.58
N VAL A 129 -0.03 -4.22 -9.70
CA VAL A 129 -0.24 -2.79 -9.86
C VAL A 129 -1.35 -2.56 -10.88
N ASP A 130 -2.30 -1.70 -10.56
CA ASP A 130 -3.33 -1.24 -11.49
C ASP A 130 -3.00 0.15 -12.06
N SER A 131 -3.64 0.51 -13.17
CA SER A 131 -3.32 1.72 -13.95
C SER A 131 -3.60 3.04 -13.22
N ASP A 132 -4.46 3.02 -12.22
CA ASP A 132 -4.85 4.14 -11.35
C ASP A 132 -4.04 4.20 -10.05
N GLU A 133 -3.01 3.37 -9.92
CA GLU A 133 -2.14 3.32 -8.75
C GLU A 133 -0.77 3.93 -9.04
N LEU A 134 -0.21 4.58 -8.01
CA LEU A 134 1.21 4.91 -7.90
C LEU A 134 1.91 3.82 -7.09
N LEU A 135 3.08 3.43 -7.54
CA LEU A 135 3.89 2.44 -6.86
C LEU A 135 5.22 3.06 -6.44
N THR A 136 5.50 3.04 -5.15
CA THR A 136 6.78 3.49 -4.58
C THR A 136 7.53 2.30 -4.01
N VAL A 137 8.81 2.17 -4.39
CA VAL A 137 9.74 1.15 -3.86
C VAL A 137 10.85 1.85 -3.11
N THR A 138 11.08 1.46 -1.86
CA THR A 138 12.08 2.07 -0.98
C THR A 138 12.97 1.00 -0.36
N TYR A 139 14.27 1.13 -0.50
CA TYR A 139 15.27 0.31 0.18
C TYR A 139 15.17 0.49 1.70
N LYS A 140 15.24 -0.61 2.45
CA LYS A 140 15.13 -0.62 3.91
C LYS A 140 16.36 -1.20 4.61
N GLY A 141 17.21 -1.91 3.87
CA GLY A 141 18.43 -2.50 4.44
C GLY A 141 18.92 -3.73 3.69
N GLY A 142 19.99 -4.32 4.21
CA GLY A 142 20.68 -5.43 3.59
C GLY A 142 21.72 -4.96 2.56
N LEU A 143 22.58 -5.88 2.14
CA LEU A 143 23.56 -5.64 1.09
C LEU A 143 23.60 -6.87 0.18
N TRP A 144 23.87 -6.63 -1.09
CA TRP A 144 24.16 -7.68 -2.06
C TRP A 144 25.46 -7.42 -2.81
N ASN A 145 25.94 -8.43 -3.48
CA ASN A 145 27.12 -8.36 -4.31
C ASN A 145 26.84 -9.03 -5.66
N ILE A 146 27.20 -8.37 -6.75
CA ILE A 146 27.03 -8.85 -8.12
C ILE A 146 28.35 -9.25 -8.79
N ASN A 147 29.46 -9.10 -8.07
CA ASN A 147 30.78 -9.48 -8.52
C ASN A 147 31.69 -9.67 -7.30
N PRO A 148 32.15 -10.90 -7.00
CA PRO A 148 32.97 -11.18 -5.82
C PRO A 148 34.28 -10.36 -5.73
N SER A 149 34.75 -9.77 -6.84
CA SER A 149 35.93 -8.89 -6.87
C SER A 149 35.59 -7.45 -6.48
N GLN A 150 34.34 -7.11 -6.25
CA GLN A 150 33.87 -5.77 -5.91
C GLN A 150 33.24 -5.76 -4.50
N PRO A 151 33.13 -4.60 -3.86
CA PRO A 151 32.41 -4.51 -2.58
C PRO A 151 30.92 -4.78 -2.74
N SER A 152 30.28 -5.27 -1.67
CA SER A 152 28.82 -5.33 -1.59
C SER A 152 28.23 -3.93 -1.59
N CYS A 153 27.03 -3.79 -2.12
CA CYS A 153 26.33 -2.51 -2.27
C CYS A 153 24.87 -2.59 -1.82
N ASP A 154 24.28 -1.44 -1.63
CA ASP A 154 22.84 -1.24 -1.42
C ASP A 154 22.09 -1.10 -2.77
N GLY A 155 20.88 -0.57 -2.75
CA GLY A 155 20.08 -0.37 -3.95
C GLY A 155 20.66 0.62 -4.98
N GLU A 156 21.62 1.49 -4.59
CA GLU A 156 22.31 2.38 -5.53
C GLU A 156 23.35 1.67 -6.40
N GLY A 157 23.80 0.47 -5.99
CA GLY A 157 24.82 -0.29 -6.68
C GLY A 157 26.25 0.24 -6.45
N ILE A 158 27.19 -0.25 -7.25
CA ILE A 158 28.59 0.21 -7.24
C ILE A 158 28.80 1.29 -8.32
N ARG A 159 29.81 2.14 -8.17
CA ARG A 159 30.08 3.26 -9.11
C ARG A 159 30.80 2.78 -10.42
N ILE A 160 30.24 1.73 -11.04
CA ILE A 160 30.65 1.19 -12.32
C ILE A 160 29.42 1.19 -13.22
N ILE A 161 29.57 1.73 -14.43
CA ILE A 161 28.44 1.84 -15.36
C ILE A 161 28.24 0.52 -16.11
N ALA A 162 27.02 -0.02 -15.99
CA ALA A 162 26.60 -1.26 -16.64
C ALA A 162 26.64 -1.16 -18.17
N LYS A 163 27.21 -2.18 -18.78
CA LYS A 163 27.40 -2.30 -20.23
C LYS A 163 26.13 -2.83 -20.92
N PRO A 164 26.05 -2.77 -22.26
CA PRO A 164 24.99 -3.44 -23.02
C PRO A 164 24.97 -4.94 -22.71
N GLY A 165 23.80 -5.45 -22.28
CA GLY A 165 23.60 -6.84 -21.85
C GLY A 165 23.28 -6.99 -20.37
N TYR A 166 23.41 -5.93 -19.60
CA TYR A 166 22.88 -5.85 -18.23
C TYR A 166 21.37 -5.61 -18.24
N ALA A 167 20.71 -5.85 -17.10
CA ALA A 167 19.27 -5.64 -16.95
C ALA A 167 18.87 -4.18 -17.28
N LEU A 168 19.70 -3.21 -16.92
CA LEU A 168 19.54 -1.79 -17.24
C LEU A 168 20.90 -1.16 -17.61
N PRO A 169 21.29 -1.19 -18.87
CA PRO A 169 22.54 -0.57 -19.33
C PRO A 169 22.57 0.94 -19.04
N GLY A 170 23.77 1.48 -18.76
CA GLY A 170 23.97 2.91 -18.52
C GLY A 170 23.63 3.37 -17.09
N ARG A 171 23.26 2.46 -16.21
CA ARG A 171 23.11 2.69 -14.76
C ARG A 171 24.19 1.94 -14.00
N ASN A 172 24.32 2.20 -12.70
CA ASN A 172 25.31 1.52 -11.86
C ASN A 172 25.11 0.00 -11.91
N GLU A 173 26.20 -0.75 -11.98
CA GLU A 173 26.18 -2.19 -11.76
C GLU A 173 25.70 -2.47 -10.32
N GLY A 174 24.88 -3.50 -10.14
CA GLY A 174 24.30 -3.87 -8.85
C GLY A 174 23.24 -2.91 -8.33
N CYS A 175 22.84 -1.86 -9.05
CA CYS A 175 21.71 -1.06 -8.60
C CYS A 175 20.39 -1.86 -8.65
N LEU A 176 19.44 -1.49 -7.80
CA LEU A 176 18.09 -2.06 -7.83
C LEU A 176 17.34 -1.56 -9.06
N VAL A 177 16.82 -2.49 -9.81
CA VAL A 177 16.05 -2.28 -11.04
C VAL A 177 14.68 -2.95 -10.91
N GLY A 178 13.64 -2.34 -11.45
CA GLY A 178 12.29 -2.89 -11.45
C GLY A 178 11.61 -2.80 -12.80
N LYS A 179 10.60 -3.64 -12.99
CA LYS A 179 9.66 -3.54 -14.11
C LYS A 179 8.27 -3.98 -13.69
N ILE A 180 7.24 -3.46 -14.38
CA ILE A 180 5.85 -3.88 -14.19
C ILE A 180 5.42 -4.69 -15.42
N GLY A 181 4.99 -5.94 -15.18
CA GLY A 181 4.62 -6.90 -16.24
C GLY A 181 5.76 -7.11 -17.23
N ASN A 182 5.44 -6.99 -18.51
CA ASN A 182 6.41 -7.07 -19.61
C ASN A 182 6.97 -5.71 -20.03
N GLY A 183 6.81 -4.68 -19.18
CA GLY A 183 7.33 -3.33 -19.44
C GLY A 183 8.84 -3.26 -19.42
N ASN A 184 9.37 -2.08 -19.77
CA ASN A 184 10.81 -1.80 -19.73
C ASN A 184 11.34 -1.80 -18.29
N ALA A 185 12.60 -2.18 -18.15
CA ALA A 185 13.35 -2.05 -16.91
C ALA A 185 13.57 -0.57 -16.55
N GLU A 186 13.44 -0.22 -15.30
CA GLU A 186 13.62 1.14 -14.77
C GLU A 186 14.49 1.12 -13.55
N TYR A 187 15.26 2.19 -13.40
CA TYR A 187 16.09 2.40 -12.22
C TYR A 187 15.21 2.70 -11.00
N ILE A 188 15.49 2.00 -9.91
CA ILE A 188 14.87 2.24 -8.60
C ILE A 188 15.91 2.87 -7.66
N GLY A 189 17.11 2.30 -7.58
CA GLY A 189 18.09 2.72 -6.58
C GLY A 189 17.60 2.44 -5.16
N ASN A 190 17.83 3.38 -4.25
CA ASN A 190 17.33 3.31 -2.88
C ASN A 190 15.89 3.81 -2.72
N HIS A 191 15.38 4.57 -3.70
CA HIS A 191 14.00 5.04 -3.68
C HIS A 191 13.55 5.47 -5.07
N SER A 192 12.39 4.99 -5.51
CA SER A 192 11.75 5.44 -6.75
C SER A 192 10.25 5.24 -6.72
N THR A 193 9.55 6.14 -7.42
CA THR A 193 8.13 6.02 -7.70
C THR A 193 7.92 5.79 -9.19
N PHE A 194 7.23 4.72 -9.55
CA PHE A 194 6.84 4.45 -10.92
C PHE A 194 5.74 5.41 -11.35
N LEU A 195 6.05 6.27 -12.32
CA LEU A 195 5.14 7.27 -12.86
C LEU A 195 4.44 6.74 -14.12
N GLY A 196 3.21 7.18 -14.34
CA GLY A 196 2.41 6.82 -15.51
C GLY A 196 1.49 5.59 -15.31
N PRO A 197 0.47 5.42 -16.15
CA PRO A 197 -0.45 4.31 -16.06
C PRO A 197 0.26 3.00 -16.43
N ARG A 198 0.29 2.06 -15.50
CA ARG A 198 0.92 0.74 -15.66
C ARG A 198 0.06 -0.30 -15.01
N LYS A 199 0.01 -1.49 -15.60
CA LYS A 199 -0.74 -2.61 -15.05
C LYS A 199 0.08 -3.89 -15.15
N GLY A 200 0.12 -4.66 -14.06
CA GLY A 200 0.76 -5.96 -14.02
C GLY A 200 1.55 -6.21 -12.74
N ARG A 201 2.26 -7.33 -12.71
CA ARG A 201 3.11 -7.76 -11.60
C ARG A 201 4.39 -6.95 -11.54
N LEU A 202 4.79 -6.51 -10.34
CA LEU A 202 6.10 -5.92 -10.09
C LEU A 202 7.18 -7.00 -9.99
N TYR A 203 8.23 -6.84 -10.77
CA TYR A 203 9.45 -7.64 -10.70
C TYR A 203 10.64 -6.75 -10.35
N LEU A 204 11.54 -7.26 -9.49
CA LEU A 204 12.74 -6.57 -9.03
C LEU A 204 13.99 -7.41 -9.32
N THR A 205 15.14 -6.77 -9.55
CA THR A 205 16.41 -7.46 -9.78
C THR A 205 17.61 -6.56 -9.46
N ALA A 206 18.76 -7.13 -9.19
CA ALA A 206 20.03 -6.42 -9.26
C ALA A 206 20.38 -6.15 -10.73
N ASN A 207 20.98 -4.99 -11.02
CA ASN A 207 21.45 -4.68 -12.35
C ASN A 207 22.73 -5.45 -12.65
N ASP A 208 22.61 -6.58 -13.34
CA ASP A 208 23.72 -7.46 -13.65
C ASP A 208 23.63 -8.01 -15.09
N ASP A 209 24.69 -8.67 -15.55
CA ASP A 209 24.84 -9.21 -16.89
C ASP A 209 23.92 -10.42 -17.13
N ILE A 210 22.87 -10.19 -17.89
CA ILE A 210 21.83 -11.19 -18.20
C ILE A 210 22.41 -12.35 -19.04
N TYR A 211 23.33 -12.03 -19.93
CA TYR A 211 23.83 -12.97 -20.94
C TYR A 211 25.18 -13.56 -20.61
N GLN A 212 25.76 -13.26 -19.43
CA GLN A 212 27.08 -13.71 -19.01
C GLN A 212 28.19 -13.33 -20.01
N ARG A 213 28.11 -12.11 -20.59
CA ARG A 213 29.07 -11.62 -21.57
C ARG A 213 30.34 -11.08 -20.93
N TYR A 214 30.24 -10.64 -19.67
CA TYR A 214 31.32 -9.95 -18.96
C TYR A 214 31.72 -10.64 -17.67
N GLY A 215 31.07 -11.76 -17.31
CA GLY A 215 31.31 -12.53 -16.10
C GLY A 215 30.35 -13.70 -15.95
N ALA A 216 30.11 -14.12 -14.72
CA ALA A 216 29.20 -15.19 -14.40
C ALA A 216 27.73 -14.75 -14.35
N GLY A 217 27.47 -13.45 -14.43
CA GLY A 217 26.14 -12.86 -14.26
C GLY A 217 25.55 -13.27 -12.93
N TYR A 218 24.25 -13.56 -12.88
CA TYR A 218 23.54 -13.88 -11.64
C TYR A 218 24.05 -15.14 -10.88
N LYS A 219 25.00 -15.89 -11.44
CA LYS A 219 25.47 -17.16 -10.83
C LYS A 219 26.44 -16.98 -9.67
N ASP A 220 27.25 -15.93 -9.68
CA ASP A 220 28.23 -15.63 -8.64
C ASP A 220 27.77 -14.53 -7.68
N ASN A 221 26.52 -14.05 -7.86
CA ASN A 221 25.91 -13.10 -6.96
C ASN A 221 25.64 -13.72 -5.58
N TYR A 222 25.67 -12.88 -4.54
CA TYR A 222 25.27 -13.27 -3.19
C TYR A 222 24.67 -12.09 -2.41
N GLY A 223 23.99 -12.42 -1.31
CA GLY A 223 23.33 -11.45 -0.46
C GLY A 223 21.94 -11.04 -0.96
N SER A 224 21.31 -10.16 -0.23
CA SER A 224 19.96 -9.69 -0.52
C SER A 224 19.73 -8.31 0.06
N ILE A 225 18.77 -7.60 -0.50
CA ILE A 225 18.27 -6.33 0.06
C ILE A 225 16.79 -6.45 0.42
N GLN A 226 16.40 -5.70 1.43
CA GLN A 226 15.00 -5.56 1.83
C GLN A 226 14.43 -4.27 1.26
N VAL A 227 13.23 -4.35 0.70
CA VAL A 227 12.50 -3.21 0.16
C VAL A 227 11.08 -3.16 0.70
N GLU A 228 10.60 -1.95 0.88
CA GLU A 228 9.21 -1.63 1.12
C GLU A 228 8.56 -1.23 -0.20
N ILE A 229 7.38 -1.79 -0.46
CA ILE A 229 6.58 -1.50 -1.65
C ILE A 229 5.26 -0.92 -1.18
N LYS A 230 5.03 0.35 -1.52
CA LYS A 230 3.83 1.09 -1.14
C LYS A 230 3.02 1.44 -2.39
N LYS A 231 1.70 1.26 -2.30
CA LYS A 231 0.75 1.66 -3.34
C LYS A 231 -0.08 2.83 -2.85
N GLU A 232 -0.41 3.75 -3.75
CA GLU A 232 -1.30 4.87 -3.49
C GLU A 232 -2.24 5.03 -4.68
N LEU A 233 -3.50 5.39 -4.44
CA LEU A 233 -4.42 5.79 -5.52
C LEU A 233 -4.00 7.15 -6.07
N ARG A 234 -4.16 7.33 -7.39
CA ARG A 234 -3.91 8.60 -8.08
C ARG A 234 -5.06 9.56 -7.92
#